data_1f1688c3c3a2dfc82e4e904c3220a293
#
_entry.id   1f1688c3c3a2dfc82e4e904c3220a293
#
_cell.length_a   1.000
_cell.length_b   1.000
_cell.length_c   1.000
_cell.angle_alpha   90.00
_cell.angle_beta   90.00
_cell.angle_gamma   90.00
#
_symmetry.space_group_name_H-M   'P 1'
#
loop_
_entity.id
_entity.type
_entity.pdbx_description
1 polymer ?
#
loop_
_entity_poly.entity_id
_entity_poly.type
_entity_poly.pdbx_seq_one_letter_code
_entity_poly.pdbx_strand_id
1 'polypeptide(L)'
;MLIFDLDGTLIDSTGVWVDVDKIFLARRGFEYSKEYYEGVAHTILQNCATFTKEFLNLEESREEIIAEWMELAKDAYDHVPLKPGVREYLDQCKASGERMVLLTACVPEHCRTALKRHNLEPYFERLILAQELNMDKKSPDVFLKVAEMLGVKPEDCVLYDDSIAACKSAKSAGVKTVGVYDEHCSEDKEKLQDICDVYIRSFEELLD
;
A
#
# COMPACT_ATOMS: atom_id res chain seq x y z
N MET A 1 12.87 -14.09 -0.35
CA MET A 1 12.13 -13.17 -1.25
C MET A 1 11.48 -12.07 -0.42
N LEU A 2 11.78 -10.81 -0.70
CA LEU A 2 11.17 -9.68 0.00
C LEU A 2 10.07 -9.07 -0.87
N ILE A 3 8.91 -8.86 -0.29
CA ILE A 3 7.73 -8.28 -0.93
C ILE A 3 7.45 -6.95 -0.23
N PHE A 4 7.46 -5.86 -0.97
CA PHE A 4 7.23 -4.53 -0.41
C PHE A 4 5.91 -3.96 -0.93
N ASP A 5 5.12 -3.38 -0.04
CA ASP A 5 4.10 -2.43 -0.43
C ASP A 5 4.72 -1.07 -0.76
N LEU A 6 3.95 -0.18 -1.38
CA LEU A 6 4.40 1.16 -1.77
C LEU A 6 3.84 2.23 -0.82
N ASP A 7 2.52 2.44 -0.86
CA ASP A 7 1.85 3.53 -0.15
C ASP A 7 1.80 3.26 1.36
N GLY A 8 2.28 4.21 2.16
CA GLY A 8 2.37 4.02 3.62
C GLY A 8 3.53 3.14 4.08
N THR A 9 4.20 2.45 3.15
CA THR A 9 5.32 1.54 3.43
C THR A 9 6.65 2.08 2.92
N LEU A 10 6.84 2.19 1.61
CA LEU A 10 8.07 2.76 1.03
C LEU A 10 8.01 4.27 0.87
N ILE A 11 6.82 4.81 0.57
CA ILE A 11 6.57 6.24 0.42
C ILE A 11 5.55 6.72 1.45
N ASP A 12 5.67 7.98 1.87
CA ASP A 12 4.80 8.63 2.84
C ASP A 12 3.60 9.28 2.12
N SER A 13 2.73 8.43 1.58
CA SER A 13 1.61 8.83 0.70
C SER A 13 0.23 8.71 1.33
N THR A 14 0.09 8.09 2.51
CA THR A 14 -1.22 7.87 3.14
C THR A 14 -1.95 9.18 3.41
N GLY A 15 -1.21 10.24 3.79
CA GLY A 15 -1.75 11.58 3.95
C GLY A 15 -2.35 12.18 2.67
N VAL A 16 -1.83 11.85 1.51
CA VAL A 16 -2.35 12.31 0.21
C VAL A 16 -3.79 11.84 0.02
N TRP A 17 -4.03 10.55 0.23
CA TRP A 17 -5.39 9.99 0.06
C TRP A 17 -6.37 10.51 1.09
N VAL A 18 -5.93 10.72 2.33
CA VAL A 18 -6.73 11.36 3.37
C VAL A 18 -7.15 12.78 2.96
N ASP A 19 -6.24 13.54 2.37
CA ASP A 19 -6.55 14.89 1.91
C ASP A 19 -7.45 14.90 0.66
N VAL A 20 -7.23 13.98 -0.28
CA VAL A 20 -8.13 13.75 -1.43
C VAL A 20 -9.54 13.45 -0.95
N ASP A 21 -9.69 12.52 -0.01
CA ASP A 21 -10.98 12.15 0.56
C ASP A 21 -11.66 13.33 1.25
N LYS A 22 -10.93 14.09 2.07
CA LYS A 22 -11.47 15.29 2.74
C LYS A 22 -11.97 16.32 1.74
N ILE A 23 -11.19 16.59 0.67
CA ILE A 23 -11.57 17.55 -0.37
C ILE A 23 -12.80 17.04 -1.14
N PHE A 24 -12.79 15.77 -1.53
CA PHE A 24 -13.89 15.13 -2.26
C PHE A 24 -15.20 15.19 -1.47
N LEU A 25 -15.16 14.81 -0.19
CA LEU A 25 -16.30 14.82 0.72
C LEU A 25 -16.81 16.24 0.97
N ALA A 26 -15.91 17.18 1.27
CA ALA A 26 -16.27 18.58 1.53
C ALA A 26 -16.98 19.26 0.35
N ARG A 27 -16.58 18.96 -0.89
CA ARG A 27 -17.26 19.45 -2.12
C ARG A 27 -18.72 19.02 -2.19
N ARG A 28 -19.09 17.92 -1.51
CA ARG A 28 -20.44 17.33 -1.47
C ARG A 28 -21.17 17.58 -0.16
N GLY A 29 -20.56 18.37 0.77
CA GLY A 29 -21.15 18.70 2.07
C GLY A 29 -21.05 17.60 3.11
N PHE A 30 -20.18 16.60 2.91
CA PHE A 30 -19.92 15.54 3.87
C PHE A 30 -18.63 15.81 4.66
N GLU A 31 -18.57 15.28 5.87
CA GLU A 31 -17.36 15.28 6.70
C GLU A 31 -16.60 13.94 6.59
N TYR A 32 -15.27 14.01 6.65
CA TYR A 32 -14.43 12.82 6.72
C TYR A 32 -14.62 12.13 8.08
N SER A 33 -15.02 10.87 8.06
CA SER A 33 -15.30 10.07 9.25
C SER A 33 -14.44 8.82 9.33
N LYS A 34 -14.30 8.26 10.53
CA LYS A 34 -13.62 6.98 10.75
C LYS A 34 -14.30 5.85 9.96
N GLU A 35 -15.62 5.84 9.93
CA GLU A 35 -16.39 4.83 9.19
C GLU A 35 -16.10 4.89 7.69
N TYR A 36 -16.01 6.10 7.12
CA TYR A 36 -15.62 6.29 5.73
C TYR A 36 -14.20 5.77 5.47
N TYR A 37 -13.23 6.16 6.32
CA TYR A 37 -11.85 5.68 6.23
C TYR A 37 -11.77 4.14 6.25
N GLU A 38 -12.41 3.47 7.18
CA GLU A 38 -12.43 2.01 7.28
C GLU A 38 -12.97 1.33 6.02
N GLY A 39 -13.90 1.99 5.30
CA GLY A 39 -14.47 1.49 4.05
C GLY A 39 -13.54 1.61 2.84
N VAL A 40 -12.71 2.67 2.79
CA VAL A 40 -11.83 2.94 1.64
C VAL A 40 -10.38 2.52 1.85
N ALA A 41 -9.94 2.37 3.11
CA ALA A 41 -8.54 2.08 3.41
C ALA A 41 -8.09 0.71 2.88
N HIS A 42 -6.85 0.65 2.39
CA HIS A 42 -6.11 -0.56 2.05
C HIS A 42 -6.82 -1.50 1.05
N THR A 43 -7.57 -0.94 0.10
CA THR A 43 -8.20 -1.70 -0.98
C THR A 43 -7.95 -1.04 -2.34
N ILE A 44 -8.32 -1.73 -3.43
CA ILE A 44 -8.16 -1.19 -4.78
C ILE A 44 -9.16 -0.06 -5.03
N LEU A 45 -8.77 0.89 -5.88
CA LEU A 45 -9.52 2.12 -6.16
C LEU A 45 -10.96 1.87 -6.61
N GLN A 46 -11.21 0.80 -7.37
CA GLN A 46 -12.55 0.42 -7.83
C GLN A 46 -13.48 0.05 -6.65
N ASN A 47 -12.92 -0.60 -5.63
CA ASN A 47 -13.66 -0.95 -4.41
C ASN A 47 -13.93 0.30 -3.58
N CYS A 48 -12.94 1.20 -3.47
CA CYS A 48 -13.13 2.50 -2.82
C CYS A 48 -14.29 3.28 -3.47
N ALA A 49 -14.30 3.37 -4.81
CA ALA A 49 -15.35 4.11 -5.54
C ALA A 49 -16.74 3.45 -5.38
N THR A 50 -16.80 2.13 -5.35
CA THR A 50 -18.05 1.41 -5.10
C THR A 50 -18.57 1.73 -3.71
N PHE A 51 -17.72 1.58 -2.68
CA PHE A 51 -18.08 1.91 -1.31
C PHE A 51 -18.52 3.38 -1.18
N THR A 52 -17.72 4.32 -1.70
CA THR A 52 -18.01 5.76 -1.61
C THR A 52 -19.36 6.11 -2.25
N LYS A 53 -19.65 5.56 -3.44
CA LYS A 53 -20.92 5.74 -4.11
C LYS A 53 -22.10 5.28 -3.26
N GLU A 54 -22.00 4.09 -2.70
CA GLU A 54 -23.05 3.49 -1.87
C GLU A 54 -23.20 4.21 -0.53
N PHE A 55 -22.09 4.48 0.13
CA PHE A 55 -22.06 5.12 1.46
C PHE A 55 -22.64 6.53 1.46
N LEU A 56 -22.35 7.31 0.40
CA LEU A 56 -22.83 8.69 0.25
C LEU A 56 -24.11 8.80 -0.59
N ASN A 57 -24.61 7.67 -1.12
CA ASN A 57 -25.76 7.63 -2.03
C ASN A 57 -25.62 8.59 -3.22
N LEU A 58 -24.44 8.54 -3.90
CA LEU A 58 -24.11 9.42 -5.02
C LEU A 58 -24.77 8.95 -6.32
N GLU A 59 -25.16 9.91 -7.17
CA GLU A 59 -25.64 9.62 -8.53
C GLU A 59 -24.47 9.38 -9.51
N GLU A 60 -23.32 10.00 -9.27
CA GLU A 60 -22.11 9.87 -10.08
C GLU A 60 -21.72 8.41 -10.27
N SER A 61 -21.20 8.09 -11.44
CA SER A 61 -20.61 6.79 -11.72
C SER A 61 -19.30 6.59 -10.94
N ARG A 62 -18.88 5.34 -10.79
CA ARG A 62 -17.58 5.02 -10.15
C ARG A 62 -16.42 5.65 -10.94
N GLU A 63 -16.56 5.67 -12.25
CA GLU A 63 -15.57 6.22 -13.17
C GLU A 63 -15.39 7.74 -12.97
N GLU A 64 -16.49 8.47 -12.74
CA GLU A 64 -16.45 9.91 -12.43
C GLU A 64 -15.82 10.19 -11.07
N ILE A 65 -16.16 9.39 -10.04
CA ILE A 65 -15.55 9.47 -8.70
C ILE A 65 -14.03 9.24 -8.79
N ILE A 66 -13.62 8.18 -9.49
CA ILE A 66 -12.20 7.84 -9.68
C ILE A 66 -11.47 8.97 -10.43
N ALA A 67 -12.07 9.51 -11.49
CA ALA A 67 -11.47 10.59 -12.27
C ALA A 67 -11.22 11.84 -11.42
N GLU A 68 -12.15 12.20 -10.54
CA GLU A 68 -11.98 13.33 -9.63
C GLU A 68 -10.87 13.06 -8.61
N TRP A 69 -10.81 11.88 -8.00
CA TRP A 69 -9.73 11.52 -7.09
C TRP A 69 -8.36 11.55 -7.75
N MET A 70 -8.26 11.04 -8.98
CA MET A 70 -7.03 11.05 -9.76
C MET A 70 -6.54 12.46 -10.05
N GLU A 71 -7.43 13.38 -10.38
CA GLU A 71 -7.08 14.80 -10.59
C GLU A 71 -6.62 15.46 -9.27
N LEU A 72 -7.27 15.15 -8.16
CA LEU A 72 -6.88 15.67 -6.84
C LEU A 72 -5.52 15.13 -6.37
N ALA A 73 -5.20 13.87 -6.66
CA ALA A 73 -3.97 13.22 -6.24
C ALA A 73 -2.76 13.54 -7.12
N LYS A 74 -2.98 13.98 -8.35
CA LYS A 74 -1.95 14.08 -9.40
C LYS A 74 -0.68 14.81 -8.98
N ASP A 75 -0.81 16.03 -8.46
CA ASP A 75 0.35 16.85 -8.07
C ASP A 75 1.03 16.33 -6.79
N ALA A 76 0.28 15.63 -5.94
CA ALA A 76 0.79 15.15 -4.67
C ALA A 76 1.80 14.00 -4.85
N TYR A 77 1.51 13.04 -5.73
CA TYR A 77 2.43 11.92 -5.99
C TYR A 77 3.75 12.33 -6.65
N ASP A 78 3.79 13.47 -7.32
CA ASP A 78 5.03 14.06 -7.83
C ASP A 78 5.95 14.58 -6.70
N HIS A 79 5.45 14.70 -5.46
CA HIS A 79 6.17 15.28 -4.34
C HIS A 79 6.28 14.39 -3.10
N VAL A 80 5.62 13.23 -3.09
CA VAL A 80 5.64 12.28 -1.97
C VAL A 80 7.07 11.87 -1.63
N PRO A 81 7.52 11.98 -0.35
CA PRO A 81 8.84 11.55 0.06
C PRO A 81 8.93 10.04 0.28
N LEU A 82 10.16 9.51 0.31
CA LEU A 82 10.41 8.17 0.87
C LEU A 82 10.25 8.21 2.39
N LYS A 83 9.82 7.10 2.96
CA LYS A 83 9.90 6.92 4.41
C LYS A 83 11.36 6.79 4.87
N PRO A 84 11.66 7.15 6.14
CA PRO A 84 13.04 7.14 6.64
C PRO A 84 13.72 5.77 6.52
N GLY A 85 14.95 5.75 6.04
CA GLY A 85 15.78 4.54 5.90
C GLY A 85 15.46 3.64 4.71
N VAL A 86 14.42 3.95 3.91
CA VAL A 86 14.00 3.10 2.78
C VAL A 86 15.12 2.92 1.76
N ARG A 87 15.77 4.02 1.36
CA ARG A 87 16.83 3.97 0.35
C ARG A 87 17.97 3.06 0.79
N GLU A 88 18.47 3.33 1.97
CA GLU A 88 19.60 2.63 2.58
C GLU A 88 19.29 1.14 2.76
N TYR A 89 18.08 0.82 3.20
CA TYR A 89 17.66 -0.57 3.38
C TYR A 89 17.54 -1.32 2.05
N LEU A 90 16.96 -0.71 1.02
CA LEU A 90 16.90 -1.32 -0.32
C LEU A 90 18.29 -1.51 -0.92
N ASP A 91 19.22 -0.56 -0.70
CA ASP A 91 20.63 -0.69 -1.12
C ASP A 91 21.33 -1.86 -0.39
N GLN A 92 21.12 -2.00 0.92
CA GLN A 92 21.65 -3.12 1.71
C GLN A 92 21.09 -4.47 1.22
N CYS A 93 19.78 -4.58 1.02
CA CYS A 93 19.14 -5.78 0.49
C CYS A 93 19.71 -6.17 -0.87
N LYS A 94 19.87 -5.18 -1.77
CA LYS A 94 20.44 -5.41 -3.10
C LYS A 94 21.89 -5.86 -3.05
N ALA A 95 22.69 -5.24 -2.18
CA ALA A 95 24.10 -5.62 -1.98
C ALA A 95 24.24 -7.04 -1.42
N SER A 96 23.31 -7.48 -0.58
CA SER A 96 23.24 -8.84 -0.02
C SER A 96 22.65 -9.87 -1.00
N GLY A 97 22.24 -9.45 -2.20
CA GLY A 97 21.70 -10.35 -3.22
C GLY A 97 20.25 -10.78 -2.94
N GLU A 98 19.54 -10.06 -2.09
CA GLU A 98 18.12 -10.33 -1.82
C GLU A 98 17.26 -10.06 -3.07
N ARG A 99 16.35 -10.97 -3.36
CA ARG A 99 15.35 -10.80 -4.40
C ARG A 99 14.20 -9.97 -3.85
N MET A 100 13.84 -8.91 -4.55
CA MET A 100 12.82 -7.95 -4.12
C MET A 100 11.73 -7.78 -5.19
N VAL A 101 10.48 -7.71 -4.75
CA VAL A 101 9.32 -7.38 -5.61
C VAL A 101 8.46 -6.33 -4.93
N LEU A 102 7.77 -5.55 -5.75
CA LEU A 102 6.72 -4.65 -5.28
C LEU A 102 5.36 -5.33 -5.47
N LEU A 103 4.52 -5.31 -4.44
CA LEU A 103 3.10 -5.72 -4.48
C LEU A 103 2.26 -4.60 -3.88
N THR A 104 1.55 -3.85 -4.72
CA THR A 104 0.81 -2.68 -4.27
C THR A 104 -0.61 -2.62 -4.83
N ALA A 105 -1.53 -2.00 -4.06
CA ALA A 105 -2.86 -1.61 -4.52
C ALA A 105 -2.87 -0.22 -5.20
N CYS A 106 -1.73 0.47 -5.21
CA CYS A 106 -1.56 1.79 -5.83
C CYS A 106 -2.03 1.79 -7.29
N VAL A 107 -2.58 2.92 -7.69
CA VAL A 107 -2.93 3.17 -9.10
C VAL A 107 -1.68 3.11 -9.96
N PRO A 108 -1.71 2.39 -11.11
CA PRO A 108 -0.52 2.17 -11.93
C PRO A 108 0.24 3.46 -12.31
N GLU A 109 -0.47 4.54 -12.62
CA GLU A 109 0.12 5.83 -12.98
C GLU A 109 0.88 6.46 -11.81
N HIS A 110 0.27 6.52 -10.62
CA HIS A 110 0.89 7.05 -9.41
C HIS A 110 2.07 6.19 -8.95
N CYS A 111 1.91 4.86 -8.99
CA CYS A 111 2.99 3.93 -8.69
C CYS A 111 4.22 4.21 -9.56
N ARG A 112 4.05 4.29 -10.88
CA ARG A 112 5.16 4.57 -11.81
C ARG A 112 5.79 5.95 -11.57
N THR A 113 4.97 6.97 -11.29
CA THR A 113 5.44 8.32 -10.96
C THR A 113 6.36 8.29 -9.74
N ALA A 114 5.90 7.71 -8.62
CA ALA A 114 6.69 7.59 -7.40
C ALA A 114 7.98 6.78 -7.60
N LEU A 115 7.89 5.63 -8.26
CA LEU A 115 9.06 4.77 -8.52
C LEU A 115 10.11 5.48 -9.39
N LYS A 116 9.67 6.19 -10.44
CA LYS A 116 10.55 6.96 -11.32
C LYS A 116 11.21 8.12 -10.58
N ARG A 117 10.42 8.91 -9.84
CA ARG A 117 10.92 10.04 -9.04
C ARG A 117 12.05 9.61 -8.11
N HIS A 118 11.85 8.50 -7.42
CA HIS A 118 12.80 7.99 -6.44
C HIS A 118 13.81 7.00 -7.02
N ASN A 119 13.78 6.72 -8.34
CA ASN A 119 14.63 5.72 -8.97
C ASN A 119 14.59 4.38 -8.23
N LEU A 120 13.38 3.90 -7.92
CA LEU A 120 13.17 2.64 -7.18
C LEU A 120 13.00 1.42 -8.09
N GLU A 121 12.58 1.57 -9.34
CA GLU A 121 12.35 0.46 -10.25
C GLU A 121 13.53 -0.54 -10.32
N PRO A 122 14.83 -0.10 -10.31
CA PRO A 122 15.96 -1.01 -10.41
C PRO A 122 16.18 -1.93 -9.20
N TYR A 123 15.45 -1.75 -8.10
CA TYR A 123 15.50 -2.63 -6.94
C TYR A 123 14.63 -3.86 -7.08
N PHE A 124 13.55 -3.76 -7.88
CA PHE A 124 12.54 -4.79 -7.95
C PHE A 124 12.67 -5.61 -9.23
N GLU A 125 12.72 -6.94 -9.08
CA GLU A 125 12.67 -7.85 -10.24
C GLU A 125 11.29 -7.88 -10.91
N ARG A 126 10.24 -7.49 -10.17
CA ARG A 126 8.87 -7.40 -10.67
C ARG A 126 8.06 -6.35 -9.90
N LEU A 127 7.24 -5.61 -10.67
CA LEU A 127 6.19 -4.73 -10.14
C LEU A 127 4.86 -5.45 -10.30
N ILE A 128 4.17 -5.70 -9.20
CA ILE A 128 2.90 -6.43 -9.16
C ILE A 128 1.82 -5.46 -8.66
N LEU A 129 0.95 -5.08 -9.57
CA LEU A 129 -0.17 -4.18 -9.26
C LEU A 129 -1.42 -5.04 -8.99
N ALA A 130 -1.96 -4.97 -7.78
CA ALA A 130 -3.12 -5.75 -7.36
C ALA A 130 -4.33 -5.54 -8.28
N GLN A 131 -4.49 -4.32 -8.82
CA GLN A 131 -5.51 -3.97 -9.80
C GLN A 131 -5.36 -4.77 -11.10
N GLU A 132 -4.13 -4.97 -11.60
CA GLU A 132 -3.88 -5.73 -12.83
C GLU A 132 -4.14 -7.23 -12.65
N LEU A 133 -4.00 -7.74 -11.43
CA LEU A 133 -4.38 -9.11 -11.08
C LEU A 133 -5.87 -9.27 -10.78
N ASN A 134 -6.61 -8.17 -10.67
CA ASN A 134 -7.98 -8.14 -10.15
C ASN A 134 -8.10 -8.86 -8.79
N MET A 135 -7.11 -8.64 -7.93
CA MET A 135 -7.01 -9.24 -6.60
C MET A 135 -6.85 -8.14 -5.55
N ASP A 136 -7.21 -8.44 -4.30
CA ASP A 136 -7.08 -7.54 -3.16
C ASP A 136 -6.11 -8.14 -2.13
N LYS A 137 -5.23 -7.33 -1.56
CA LYS A 137 -4.31 -7.73 -0.48
C LYS A 137 -5.04 -8.14 0.83
N LYS A 138 -6.33 -7.89 0.92
CA LYS A 138 -7.20 -8.40 2.00
C LYS A 138 -7.49 -9.91 1.88
N SER A 139 -7.14 -10.55 0.74
CA SER A 139 -7.27 -12.00 0.54
C SER A 139 -5.90 -12.68 0.57
N PRO A 140 -5.76 -13.84 1.25
CA PRO A 140 -4.55 -14.67 1.19
C PRO A 140 -4.18 -15.10 -0.23
N ASP A 141 -5.16 -15.19 -1.13
CA ASP A 141 -4.98 -15.69 -2.50
C ASP A 141 -3.98 -14.85 -3.30
N VAL A 142 -3.91 -13.52 -3.06
CA VAL A 142 -2.95 -12.66 -3.76
C VAL A 142 -1.51 -13.06 -3.41
N PHE A 143 -1.22 -13.38 -2.16
CA PHE A 143 0.12 -13.79 -1.72
C PHE A 143 0.49 -15.17 -2.24
N LEU A 144 -0.46 -16.11 -2.27
CA LEU A 144 -0.28 -17.42 -2.88
C LEU A 144 0.02 -17.28 -4.38
N LYS A 145 -0.75 -16.41 -5.07
CA LYS A 145 -0.54 -16.11 -6.49
C LYS A 145 0.82 -15.47 -6.77
N VAL A 146 1.23 -14.52 -5.94
CA VAL A 146 2.55 -13.88 -6.04
C VAL A 146 3.65 -14.90 -5.85
N ALA A 147 3.59 -15.76 -4.83
CA ALA A 147 4.57 -16.82 -4.60
C ALA A 147 4.66 -17.80 -5.79
N GLU A 148 3.51 -18.22 -6.36
CA GLU A 148 3.44 -19.03 -7.58
C GLU A 148 4.14 -18.33 -8.76
N MET A 149 3.83 -17.05 -9.01
CA MET A 149 4.40 -16.25 -10.11
C MET A 149 5.93 -16.09 -10.01
N LEU A 150 6.45 -16.10 -8.78
CA LEU A 150 7.88 -15.94 -8.49
C LEU A 150 8.63 -17.28 -8.38
N GLY A 151 7.91 -18.40 -8.40
CA GLY A 151 8.46 -19.74 -8.25
C GLY A 151 9.07 -19.99 -6.85
N VAL A 152 8.50 -19.41 -5.81
CA VAL A 152 8.92 -19.55 -4.42
C VAL A 152 7.77 -20.06 -3.56
N LYS A 153 8.11 -20.56 -2.36
CA LYS A 153 7.07 -20.91 -1.38
C LYS A 153 6.69 -19.67 -0.57
N PRO A 154 5.43 -19.54 -0.12
CA PRO A 154 5.00 -18.45 0.76
C PRO A 154 5.88 -18.30 2.01
N GLU A 155 6.28 -19.41 2.64
CA GLU A 155 7.14 -19.46 3.84
C GLU A 155 8.55 -18.87 3.63
N ASP A 156 9.01 -18.77 2.37
CA ASP A 156 10.28 -18.16 1.98
C ASP A 156 10.13 -16.67 1.64
N CYS A 157 8.94 -16.12 1.82
CA CYS A 157 8.62 -14.71 1.55
C CYS A 157 8.51 -13.92 2.85
N VAL A 158 8.85 -12.63 2.76
CA VAL A 158 8.65 -11.64 3.83
C VAL A 158 7.93 -10.44 3.22
N LEU A 159 6.75 -10.10 3.74
CA LEU A 159 5.99 -8.92 3.37
C LEU A 159 6.36 -7.73 4.30
N TYR A 160 6.56 -6.57 3.71
CA TYR A 160 6.64 -5.26 4.39
C TYR A 160 5.40 -4.46 4.00
N ASP A 161 4.55 -4.13 4.99
CA ASP A 161 3.26 -3.48 4.73
C ASP A 161 2.78 -2.75 5.99
N ASP A 162 2.10 -1.62 5.84
CA ASP A 162 1.50 -0.86 6.93
C ASP A 162 0.07 -1.30 7.26
N SER A 163 -0.53 -2.12 6.38
CA SER A 163 -1.93 -2.55 6.48
C SER A 163 -2.10 -3.80 7.36
N ILE A 164 -2.91 -3.70 8.42
CA ILE A 164 -3.35 -4.85 9.21
C ILE A 164 -3.98 -5.94 8.34
N ALA A 165 -4.82 -5.54 7.40
CA ALA A 165 -5.54 -6.48 6.55
C ALA A 165 -4.59 -7.26 5.64
N ALA A 166 -3.60 -6.59 5.04
CA ALA A 166 -2.59 -7.22 4.21
C ALA A 166 -1.70 -8.15 5.05
N CYS A 167 -1.21 -7.69 6.21
CA CYS A 167 -0.39 -8.52 7.10
C CYS A 167 -1.13 -9.78 7.59
N LYS A 168 -2.41 -9.67 7.98
CA LYS A 168 -3.25 -10.82 8.34
C LYS A 168 -3.38 -11.83 7.20
N SER A 169 -3.64 -11.32 6.01
CA SER A 169 -3.82 -12.14 4.80
C SER A 169 -2.51 -12.82 4.40
N ALA A 170 -1.39 -12.11 4.44
CA ALA A 170 -0.07 -12.67 4.18
C ALA A 170 0.29 -13.79 5.17
N LYS A 171 0.06 -13.57 6.47
CA LYS A 171 0.24 -14.62 7.49
C LYS A 171 -0.63 -15.84 7.24
N SER A 172 -1.88 -15.63 6.86
CA SER A 172 -2.80 -16.72 6.52
C SER A 172 -2.34 -17.52 5.30
N ALA A 173 -1.59 -16.89 4.39
CA ALA A 173 -0.93 -17.54 3.25
C ALA A 173 0.41 -18.21 3.61
N GLY A 174 0.91 -18.05 4.84
CA GLY A 174 2.20 -18.57 5.28
C GLY A 174 3.39 -17.65 5.03
N VAL A 175 3.16 -16.40 4.62
CA VAL A 175 4.19 -15.36 4.42
C VAL A 175 4.54 -14.72 5.77
N LYS A 176 5.84 -14.51 6.03
CA LYS A 176 6.31 -13.72 7.18
C LYS A 176 6.00 -12.25 6.98
N THR A 177 5.78 -11.50 8.05
CA THR A 177 5.32 -10.13 7.98
C THR A 177 6.17 -9.17 8.82
N VAL A 178 6.49 -8.04 8.23
CA VAL A 178 7.06 -6.86 8.89
C VAL A 178 6.03 -5.75 8.78
N GLY A 179 5.41 -5.41 9.90
CA GLY A 179 4.49 -4.28 10.00
C GLY A 179 5.27 -2.97 10.01
N VAL A 180 4.92 -2.05 9.13
CA VAL A 180 5.58 -0.74 9.01
C VAL A 180 4.68 0.33 9.61
N TYR A 181 5.24 1.19 10.47
CA TYR A 181 4.49 2.31 11.05
C TYR A 181 4.09 3.32 10.00
N ASP A 182 2.82 3.71 10.04
CA ASP A 182 2.32 4.89 9.35
C ASP A 182 1.61 5.83 10.33
N GLU A 183 1.88 7.14 10.20
CA GLU A 183 1.33 8.15 11.13
C GLU A 183 -0.19 8.25 11.01
N HIS A 184 -0.72 8.13 9.80
CA HIS A 184 -2.16 8.21 9.53
C HIS A 184 -2.92 6.96 9.97
N CYS A 185 -2.20 5.84 10.21
CA CYS A 185 -2.72 4.58 10.74
C CYS A 185 -2.22 4.30 12.17
N SER A 186 -1.84 5.33 12.92
CA SER A 186 -1.21 5.21 14.25
C SER A 186 -2.07 4.47 15.29
N GLU A 187 -3.40 4.49 15.16
CA GLU A 187 -4.33 3.71 15.98
C GLU A 187 -4.17 2.19 15.80
N ASP A 188 -3.62 1.77 14.69
CA ASP A 188 -3.42 0.35 14.34
C ASP A 188 -2.09 -0.23 14.81
N LYS A 189 -1.23 0.60 15.42
CA LYS A 189 0.10 0.21 15.89
C LYS A 189 0.09 -1.04 16.76
N GLU A 190 -0.74 -1.06 17.82
CA GLU A 190 -0.80 -2.18 18.76
C GLU A 190 -1.24 -3.46 18.05
N LYS A 191 -2.22 -3.36 17.16
CA LYS A 191 -2.71 -4.49 16.37
C LYS A 191 -1.65 -5.02 15.39
N LEU A 192 -0.88 -4.12 14.74
CA LEU A 192 0.22 -4.54 13.86
C LEU A 192 1.32 -5.23 14.66
N GLN A 193 1.67 -4.73 15.84
CA GLN A 193 2.65 -5.36 16.74
C GLN A 193 2.23 -6.76 17.17
N ASP A 194 0.93 -6.98 17.41
CA ASP A 194 0.40 -8.28 17.81
C ASP A 194 0.34 -9.30 16.66
N ILE A 195 0.14 -8.81 15.44
CA ILE A 195 -0.09 -9.66 14.27
C ILE A 195 1.22 -9.99 13.56
N CYS A 196 2.09 -9.01 13.34
CA CYS A 196 3.29 -9.15 12.54
C CYS A 196 4.40 -9.91 13.29
N ASP A 197 5.27 -10.57 12.54
CA ASP A 197 6.43 -11.26 13.11
C ASP A 197 7.49 -10.26 13.58
N VAL A 198 7.55 -9.10 12.90
CA VAL A 198 8.37 -7.93 13.26
C VAL A 198 7.52 -6.67 13.05
N TYR A 199 7.75 -5.64 13.83
CA TYR A 199 7.18 -4.31 13.65
C TYR A 199 8.28 -3.26 13.70
N ILE A 200 8.30 -2.35 12.74
CA ILE A 200 9.28 -1.28 12.65
C ILE A 200 8.59 0.10 12.60
N ARG A 201 9.24 1.09 13.16
CA ARG A 201 8.83 2.50 13.04
C ARG A 201 9.45 3.18 11.83
N SER A 202 10.62 2.69 11.43
CA SER A 202 11.39 3.20 10.30
C SER A 202 12.28 2.08 9.77
N PHE A 203 12.61 2.12 8.48
CA PHE A 203 13.56 1.18 7.89
C PHE A 203 14.99 1.33 8.43
N GLU A 204 15.28 2.44 9.10
CA GLU A 204 16.56 2.64 9.82
C GLU A 204 16.78 1.59 10.90
N GLU A 205 15.72 1.01 11.49
CA GLU A 205 15.82 -0.04 12.51
C GLU A 205 16.30 -1.39 11.93
N LEU A 206 16.33 -1.53 10.61
CA LEU A 206 16.77 -2.73 9.89
C LEU A 206 18.18 -2.60 9.28
N LEU A 207 18.80 -1.44 9.44
CA LEU A 207 20.18 -1.20 8.96
C LEU A 207 21.20 -1.79 9.93
N ASP A 208 22.26 -2.42 9.37
CA ASP A 208 23.41 -2.95 10.12
C ASP A 208 24.40 -1.84 10.52
#